data_857f5187450a4961a368e7d9529ad0df
#
_entry.id   857f5187450a4961a368e7d9529ad0df
#
_cell.length_a   1.000
_cell.length_b   1.000
_cell.length_c   1.000
_cell.angle_alpha   90.00
_cell.angle_beta   90.00
_cell.angle_gamma   90.00
#
_symmetry.space_group_name_H-M   'P 1'
#
loop_
_entity.id
_entity.type
_entity.pdbx_description
1 polymer ?
#
loop_
_entity_poly.entity_id
_entity_poly.type
_entity_poly.pdbx_seq_one_letter_code
_entity_poly.pdbx_strand_id
1 'polypeptide(L)'
;MLSTLAVMTAVSICGVQPVDAKSVKPDPTMTMLQMPKNDEISVGNGTTKEINKQTQSLVNNVAVSTRSMIKKNWKTIYIKAVPSDNTVRFYYTDTMGQVYSGQTIKNTGLSTGKYRAGALRQAQALQDLYMYLQQTNQEIPSSIDIIVTSQGRRIRTIMNYDENIGDSSIYQQNYEQINFPNLK
;
A
#
# COMPACT_ATOMS: atom_id res chain seq x y z
N MET A 1 59.18 -37.81 -5.50
CA MET A 1 59.19 -36.45 -4.94
C MET A 1 58.64 -35.52 -5.99
N LEU A 2 57.34 -35.28 -5.97
CA LEU A 2 56.70 -34.31 -6.87
C LEU A 2 56.12 -33.19 -6.00
N SER A 3 56.66 -32.01 -6.20
CA SER A 3 56.26 -30.77 -5.51
C SER A 3 55.13 -30.14 -6.29
N THR A 4 53.95 -30.09 -5.71
CA THR A 4 52.78 -29.42 -6.30
C THR A 4 52.77 -27.97 -5.88
N LEU A 5 52.93 -27.08 -6.84
CA LEU A 5 52.87 -25.62 -6.67
C LEU A 5 51.43 -25.20 -6.68
N ALA A 6 50.92 -24.72 -5.54
CA ALA A 6 49.61 -24.14 -5.43
C ALA A 6 49.66 -22.65 -5.84
N VAL A 7 49.04 -22.31 -6.95
CA VAL A 7 48.83 -20.92 -7.38
C VAL A 7 47.63 -20.36 -6.64
N MET A 8 47.85 -19.46 -5.69
CA MET A 8 46.80 -18.66 -5.08
C MET A 8 46.52 -17.44 -5.97
N THR A 9 45.40 -17.46 -6.65
CA THR A 9 44.85 -16.27 -7.30
C THR A 9 44.12 -15.43 -6.22
N ALA A 10 44.74 -14.33 -5.87
CA ALA A 10 44.10 -13.32 -5.04
C ALA A 10 43.01 -12.61 -5.86
N VAL A 11 41.74 -12.89 -5.55
CA VAL A 11 40.60 -12.09 -6.03
C VAL A 11 40.53 -10.83 -5.21
N SER A 12 40.92 -9.72 -5.83
CA SER A 12 40.77 -8.38 -5.25
C SER A 12 39.27 -8.05 -5.20
N ILE A 13 38.66 -8.21 -4.04
CA ILE A 13 37.30 -7.73 -3.80
C ILE A 13 37.40 -6.21 -3.62
N CYS A 14 37.10 -5.47 -4.70
CA CYS A 14 36.82 -4.03 -4.60
C CYS A 14 35.75 -3.83 -3.52
N GLY A 15 36.17 -3.22 -2.42
CA GLY A 15 35.28 -2.84 -1.34
C GLY A 15 34.22 -1.89 -1.85
N VAL A 16 33.01 -2.40 -1.96
CA VAL A 16 31.81 -1.57 -2.01
C VAL A 16 31.66 -1.00 -0.61
N GLN A 17 32.01 0.26 -0.41
CA GLN A 17 31.70 0.96 0.82
C GLN A 17 30.18 0.92 1.01
N PRO A 18 29.67 0.61 2.21
CA PRO A 18 28.26 0.77 2.51
C PRO A 18 27.96 2.26 2.37
N VAL A 19 27.22 2.62 1.34
CA VAL A 19 26.60 3.93 1.26
C VAL A 19 25.67 3.98 2.46
N ASP A 20 25.96 4.86 3.42
CA ASP A 20 25.06 5.19 4.49
C ASP A 20 23.72 5.55 3.84
N ALA A 21 22.81 4.59 3.84
CA ALA A 21 21.44 4.82 3.52
C ALA A 21 20.83 5.65 4.65
N LYS A 22 21.12 6.97 4.62
CA LYS A 22 20.22 7.92 5.26
C LYS A 22 18.87 7.63 4.66
N SER A 23 17.97 7.03 5.45
CA SER A 23 16.62 6.78 5.09
C SER A 23 15.98 8.14 4.76
N VAL A 24 16.08 8.52 3.50
CA VAL A 24 15.31 9.63 2.97
C VAL A 24 13.88 9.15 3.06
N LYS A 25 13.13 9.68 4.04
CA LYS A 25 11.69 9.44 4.15
C LYS A 25 11.09 9.74 2.78
N PRO A 26 10.44 8.79 2.12
CA PRO A 26 9.87 9.07 0.82
C PRO A 26 8.82 10.16 1.01
N ASP A 27 9.05 11.31 0.37
CA ASP A 27 8.03 12.34 0.24
C ASP A 27 6.82 11.69 -0.46
N PRO A 28 5.62 11.67 0.16
CA PRO A 28 4.43 11.12 -0.49
C PRO A 28 4.17 11.73 -1.86
N THR A 29 4.60 12.96 -2.09
CA THR A 29 4.54 13.65 -3.38
C THR A 29 5.55 13.10 -4.38
N MET A 30 6.76 12.71 -3.94
CA MET A 30 7.79 12.10 -4.80
C MET A 30 7.41 10.69 -5.26
N THR A 31 6.79 9.89 -4.38
CA THR A 31 6.27 8.56 -4.76
C THR A 31 5.23 8.65 -5.88
N MET A 32 4.47 9.76 -5.94
CA MET A 32 3.50 10.02 -7.01
C MET A 32 4.12 10.33 -8.36
N LEU A 33 5.27 11.01 -8.41
CA LEU A 33 5.96 11.39 -9.64
C LEU A 33 6.61 10.20 -10.34
N GLN A 34 6.85 9.10 -9.61
CA GLN A 34 7.43 7.87 -10.13
C GLN A 34 6.40 6.79 -10.47
N MET A 35 5.10 7.10 -10.42
CA MET A 35 4.07 6.12 -10.74
C MET A 35 4.12 5.70 -12.20
N PRO A 36 4.15 4.39 -12.49
CA PRO A 36 3.95 3.88 -13.83
C PRO A 36 2.57 4.30 -14.36
N LYS A 37 2.49 4.53 -15.67
CA LYS A 37 1.29 5.07 -16.34
C LYS A 37 0.11 4.08 -16.42
N ASN A 38 0.30 2.85 -16.01
CA ASN A 38 -0.67 1.75 -16.14
C ASN A 38 -1.15 1.29 -14.77
N ASP A 39 -2.31 0.64 -14.74
CA ASP A 39 -2.90 0.00 -13.57
C ASP A 39 -2.07 -1.26 -13.21
N GLU A 40 -0.84 -1.04 -12.75
CA GLU A 40 0.07 -2.12 -12.38
C GLU A 40 -0.13 -2.49 -10.92
N ILE A 41 -0.35 -3.78 -10.68
CA ILE A 41 -0.28 -4.37 -9.37
C ILE A 41 1.16 -4.85 -9.18
N SER A 42 1.88 -4.29 -8.21
CA SER A 42 3.23 -4.70 -7.86
C SER A 42 3.25 -5.43 -6.52
N VAL A 43 4.15 -6.40 -6.40
CA VAL A 43 4.46 -7.02 -5.11
C VAL A 43 5.49 -6.15 -4.40
N GLY A 44 5.41 -6.04 -3.06
CA GLY A 44 6.20 -5.09 -2.26
C GLY A 44 7.73 -5.18 -2.41
N ASN A 45 8.25 -6.30 -2.89
CA ASN A 45 9.67 -6.50 -3.20
C ASN A 45 10.06 -6.09 -4.64
N GLY A 46 9.20 -5.38 -5.37
CA GLY A 46 9.43 -4.95 -6.75
C GLY A 46 9.20 -6.02 -7.82
N THR A 47 8.78 -7.22 -7.44
CA THR A 47 8.42 -8.27 -8.39
C THR A 47 6.99 -8.07 -8.87
N THR A 48 6.79 -7.92 -10.17
CA THR A 48 5.46 -7.88 -10.76
C THR A 48 4.89 -9.32 -10.79
N LYS A 49 3.86 -9.58 -9.98
CA LYS A 49 3.14 -10.84 -10.02
C LYS A 49 1.88 -10.62 -10.86
N GLU A 50 1.66 -11.45 -11.87
CA GLU A 50 0.40 -11.40 -12.60
C GLU A 50 -0.75 -11.74 -11.66
N ILE A 51 -1.63 -10.79 -11.45
CA ILE A 51 -2.84 -10.95 -10.65
C ILE A 51 -3.98 -11.22 -11.62
N ASN A 52 -4.77 -12.24 -11.32
CA ASN A 52 -5.91 -12.56 -12.17
C ASN A 52 -6.97 -11.44 -12.15
N LYS A 53 -7.77 -11.36 -13.20
CA LYS A 53 -8.79 -10.33 -13.38
C LYS A 53 -9.79 -10.26 -12.21
N GLN A 54 -10.08 -11.39 -11.58
CA GLN A 54 -11.02 -11.44 -10.46
C GLN A 54 -10.42 -10.79 -9.21
N THR A 55 -9.17 -11.09 -8.87
CA THR A 55 -8.45 -10.42 -7.78
C THR A 55 -8.38 -8.91 -8.01
N GLN A 56 -8.06 -8.50 -9.23
CA GLN A 56 -8.03 -7.09 -9.60
C GLN A 56 -9.40 -6.42 -9.43
N SER A 57 -10.47 -7.10 -9.84
CA SER A 57 -11.84 -6.60 -9.66
C SER A 57 -12.20 -6.42 -8.19
N LEU A 58 -11.83 -7.37 -7.33
CA LEU A 58 -12.08 -7.31 -5.89
C LEU A 58 -11.28 -6.19 -5.21
N VAL A 59 -10.01 -6.00 -5.58
CA VAL A 59 -9.20 -4.86 -5.12
C VAL A 59 -9.84 -3.53 -5.56
N ASN A 60 -10.32 -3.45 -6.79
CA ASN A 60 -11.02 -2.27 -7.29
C ASN A 60 -12.31 -1.99 -6.48
N ASN A 61 -13.02 -3.02 -6.01
CA ASN A 61 -14.19 -2.82 -5.15
C ASN A 61 -13.81 -2.17 -3.81
N VAL A 62 -12.66 -2.52 -3.22
CA VAL A 62 -12.14 -1.84 -2.02
C VAL A 62 -11.86 -0.37 -2.32
N ALA A 63 -11.23 -0.07 -3.46
CA ALA A 63 -10.94 1.30 -3.88
C ALA A 63 -12.23 2.13 -4.12
N VAL A 64 -13.21 1.57 -4.81
CA VAL A 64 -14.48 2.22 -5.12
C VAL A 64 -15.30 2.47 -3.86
N SER A 65 -15.38 1.48 -2.95
CA SER A 65 -16.06 1.65 -1.66
C SER A 65 -15.43 2.75 -0.83
N THR A 66 -14.09 2.80 -0.76
CA THR A 66 -13.34 3.86 -0.06
C THR A 66 -13.57 5.23 -0.69
N ARG A 67 -13.47 5.33 -2.01
CA ARG A 67 -13.73 6.59 -2.73
C ARG A 67 -15.11 7.15 -2.41
N SER A 68 -16.12 6.30 -2.31
CA SER A 68 -17.50 6.69 -1.99
C SER A 68 -17.63 7.33 -0.59
N MET A 69 -16.65 7.15 0.28
CA MET A 69 -16.60 7.73 1.62
C MET A 69 -16.05 9.15 1.66
N ILE A 70 -15.58 9.71 0.55
CA ILE A 70 -15.04 11.07 0.50
C ILE A 70 -15.97 11.95 -0.33
N LYS A 71 -16.59 12.95 0.33
CA LYS A 71 -17.49 13.91 -0.31
C LYS A 71 -16.79 15.20 -0.72
N LYS A 72 -15.63 15.45 -0.10
CA LYS A 72 -14.80 16.63 -0.39
C LYS A 72 -13.99 16.43 -1.67
N ASN A 73 -13.50 17.51 -2.22
CA ASN A 73 -12.59 17.44 -3.36
C ASN A 73 -11.26 16.82 -2.91
N TRP A 74 -10.78 15.86 -3.66
CA TRP A 74 -9.54 15.16 -3.41
C TRP A 74 -8.71 15.03 -4.70
N LYS A 75 -7.42 14.92 -4.54
CA LYS A 75 -6.45 14.70 -5.63
C LYS A 75 -5.97 13.24 -5.66
N THR A 76 -5.67 12.68 -4.50
CA THR A 76 -5.18 11.31 -4.34
C THR A 76 -5.79 10.69 -3.09
N ILE A 77 -6.13 9.41 -3.18
CA ILE A 77 -6.54 8.61 -2.03
C ILE A 77 -5.50 7.52 -1.83
N TYR A 78 -5.05 7.36 -0.59
CA TYR A 78 -4.17 6.30 -0.13
C TYR A 78 -4.99 5.37 0.75
N ILE A 79 -5.00 4.09 0.44
CA ILE A 79 -5.73 3.08 1.19
C ILE A 79 -4.73 2.06 1.69
N LYS A 80 -4.74 1.78 3.00
CA LYS A 80 -4.00 0.70 3.62
C LYS A 80 -5.00 -0.32 4.12
N ALA A 81 -4.99 -1.52 3.56
CA ALA A 81 -5.85 -2.61 3.96
C ALA A 81 -5.02 -3.75 4.57
N VAL A 82 -5.52 -4.34 5.64
CA VAL A 82 -4.96 -5.52 6.30
C VAL A 82 -6.01 -6.62 6.23
N PRO A 83 -5.89 -7.58 5.29
CA PRO A 83 -6.93 -8.57 5.04
C PRO A 83 -7.21 -9.48 6.24
N SER A 84 -6.19 -9.90 6.99
CA SER A 84 -6.34 -10.76 8.17
C SER A 84 -7.20 -10.14 9.26
N ASP A 85 -7.12 -8.83 9.43
CA ASP A 85 -7.84 -8.07 10.46
C ASP A 85 -9.12 -7.44 9.94
N ASN A 86 -9.41 -7.63 8.67
CA ASN A 86 -10.52 -6.97 7.96
C ASN A 86 -10.54 -5.44 8.18
N THR A 87 -9.34 -4.83 8.22
CA THR A 87 -9.16 -3.41 8.52
C THR A 87 -8.82 -2.65 7.25
N VAL A 88 -9.52 -1.54 7.02
CA VAL A 88 -9.20 -0.60 5.94
C VAL A 88 -9.07 0.79 6.52
N ARG A 89 -7.91 1.40 6.34
CA ARG A 89 -7.68 2.81 6.64
C ARG A 89 -7.40 3.57 5.36
N PHE A 90 -7.81 4.81 5.32
CA PHE A 90 -7.57 5.62 4.13
C PHE A 90 -7.25 7.06 4.48
N TYR A 91 -6.47 7.66 3.63
CA TYR A 91 -6.03 9.04 3.69
C TYR A 91 -6.26 9.66 2.34
N TYR A 92 -6.44 10.96 2.27
CA TYR A 92 -6.56 11.62 0.98
C TYR A 92 -5.90 12.99 1.02
N THR A 93 -5.38 13.41 -0.12
CA THR A 93 -4.90 14.77 -0.30
C THR A 93 -5.97 15.60 -0.99
N ASP A 94 -6.10 16.85 -0.57
CA ASP A 94 -6.87 17.85 -1.32
C ASP A 94 -6.06 18.40 -2.50
N THR A 95 -6.64 19.37 -3.19
CA THR A 95 -6.01 20.04 -4.34
C THR A 95 -4.77 20.87 -3.96
N MET A 96 -4.62 21.23 -2.67
CA MET A 96 -3.50 21.99 -2.13
C MET A 96 -2.38 21.08 -1.58
N GLY A 97 -2.58 19.75 -1.61
CA GLY A 97 -1.62 18.78 -1.12
C GLY A 97 -1.70 18.50 0.40
N GLN A 98 -2.69 19.08 1.10
CA GLN A 98 -2.90 18.78 2.51
C GLN A 98 -3.49 17.38 2.66
N VAL A 99 -2.91 16.58 3.57
CA VAL A 99 -3.33 15.20 3.86
C VAL A 99 -4.35 15.17 4.99
N TYR A 100 -5.41 14.40 4.81
CA TYR A 100 -6.48 14.20 5.77
C TYR A 100 -6.68 12.71 6.07
N SER A 101 -6.90 12.39 7.37
CA SER A 101 -7.33 11.05 7.76
C SER A 101 -8.80 10.82 7.40
N GLY A 102 -9.06 9.75 6.69
CA GLY A 102 -10.41 9.29 6.40
C GLY A 102 -11.10 8.64 7.59
N GLN A 103 -10.38 8.34 8.67
CA GLN A 103 -10.96 7.82 9.92
C GLN A 103 -11.69 8.93 10.69
N THR A 104 -11.38 10.17 10.43
CA THR A 104 -12.06 11.33 11.02
C THR A 104 -13.29 11.69 10.17
N ILE A 105 -14.50 11.41 10.66
CA ILE A 105 -15.77 11.61 9.92
C ILE A 105 -15.88 13.03 9.37
N LYS A 106 -15.50 14.05 10.17
CA LYS A 106 -15.51 15.46 9.74
C LYS A 106 -14.67 15.70 8.48
N ASN A 107 -13.57 14.99 8.33
CA ASN A 107 -12.72 15.13 7.15
C ASN A 107 -13.43 14.64 5.88
N THR A 108 -14.20 13.56 5.97
CA THR A 108 -14.88 12.97 4.81
C THR A 108 -16.02 13.81 4.25
N GLY A 109 -16.61 14.70 5.05
CA GLY A 109 -17.79 15.49 4.68
C GLY A 109 -19.10 14.69 4.69
N LEU A 110 -19.09 13.49 5.24
CA LEU A 110 -20.28 12.63 5.40
C LEU A 110 -20.97 12.84 6.74
N SER A 111 -22.27 12.55 6.79
CA SER A 111 -22.97 12.33 8.07
C SER A 111 -22.53 11.00 8.69
N THR A 112 -22.66 10.88 10.02
CA THR A 112 -22.29 9.67 10.77
C THR A 112 -22.95 8.41 10.20
N GLY A 113 -24.24 8.45 9.85
CA GLY A 113 -24.95 7.32 9.27
C GLY A 113 -24.39 6.89 7.90
N LYS A 114 -24.10 7.87 7.03
CA LYS A 114 -23.50 7.60 5.72
C LYS A 114 -22.06 7.08 5.85
N TYR A 115 -21.31 7.60 6.82
CA TYR A 115 -19.96 7.12 7.10
C TYR A 115 -19.97 5.66 7.56
N ARG A 116 -20.83 5.31 8.55
CA ARG A 116 -20.96 3.92 9.02
C ARG A 116 -21.36 2.95 7.91
N ALA A 117 -22.35 3.33 7.09
CA ALA A 117 -22.75 2.53 5.95
C ALA A 117 -21.61 2.36 4.90
N GLY A 118 -20.81 3.40 4.70
CA GLY A 118 -19.62 3.34 3.86
C GLY A 118 -18.55 2.41 4.42
N ALA A 119 -18.26 2.50 5.72
CA ALA A 119 -17.30 1.66 6.40
C ALA A 119 -17.69 0.16 6.34
N LEU A 120 -18.98 -0.15 6.48
CA LEU A 120 -19.47 -1.53 6.32
C LEU A 120 -19.25 -2.04 4.90
N ARG A 121 -19.54 -1.25 3.86
CA ARG A 121 -19.29 -1.64 2.46
C ARG A 121 -17.80 -1.83 2.19
N GLN A 122 -16.97 -1.00 2.77
CA GLN A 122 -15.51 -1.09 2.64
C GLN A 122 -14.98 -2.38 3.29
N ALA A 123 -15.43 -2.69 4.51
CA ALA A 123 -15.06 -3.93 5.20
C ALA A 123 -15.56 -5.16 4.44
N GLN A 124 -16.80 -5.13 3.89
CA GLN A 124 -17.32 -6.22 3.07
C GLN A 124 -16.48 -6.43 1.80
N ALA A 125 -16.10 -5.37 1.11
CA ALA A 125 -15.28 -5.48 -0.09
C ALA A 125 -13.89 -6.10 0.21
N LEU A 126 -13.28 -5.79 1.36
CA LEU A 126 -12.04 -6.43 1.79
C LEU A 126 -12.25 -7.88 2.17
N GLN A 127 -13.35 -8.20 2.88
CA GLN A 127 -13.72 -9.56 3.23
C GLN A 127 -13.94 -10.44 1.99
N ASP A 128 -14.63 -9.91 0.97
CA ASP A 128 -14.85 -10.63 -0.29
C ASP A 128 -13.52 -10.97 -0.98
N LEU A 129 -12.57 -10.03 -0.99
CA LEU A 129 -11.22 -10.27 -1.49
C LEU A 129 -10.49 -11.35 -0.69
N TYR A 130 -10.51 -11.27 0.63
CA TYR A 130 -9.88 -12.24 1.52
C TYR A 130 -10.43 -13.64 1.30
N MET A 131 -11.75 -13.79 1.30
CA MET A 131 -12.43 -15.07 1.09
C MET A 131 -12.11 -15.65 -0.29
N TYR A 132 -12.06 -14.83 -1.32
CA TYR A 132 -11.71 -15.29 -2.67
C TYR A 132 -10.27 -15.83 -2.72
N LEU A 133 -9.30 -15.12 -2.13
CA LEU A 133 -7.91 -15.58 -2.07
C LEU A 133 -7.78 -16.91 -1.32
N GLN A 134 -8.49 -17.06 -0.20
CA GLN A 134 -8.54 -18.32 0.55
C GLN A 134 -9.12 -19.46 -0.28
N GLN A 135 -10.29 -19.27 -0.89
CA GLN A 135 -11.00 -20.29 -1.66
C GLN A 135 -10.23 -20.75 -2.89
N THR A 136 -9.39 -19.89 -3.43
CA THR A 136 -8.57 -20.18 -4.62
C THR A 136 -7.14 -20.58 -4.28
N ASN A 137 -6.84 -20.83 -2.99
CA ASN A 137 -5.50 -21.17 -2.50
C ASN A 137 -4.42 -20.18 -2.97
N GLN A 138 -4.78 -18.91 -3.12
CA GLN A 138 -3.81 -17.87 -3.40
C GLN A 138 -3.20 -17.38 -2.09
N GLU A 139 -1.95 -16.97 -2.17
CA GLU A 139 -1.26 -16.37 -1.02
C GLU A 139 -1.98 -15.08 -0.59
N ILE A 140 -2.24 -14.96 0.72
CA ILE A 140 -2.92 -13.81 1.29
C ILE A 140 -1.86 -12.76 1.65
N PRO A 141 -1.94 -11.55 1.10
CA PRO A 141 -0.99 -10.49 1.47
C PRO A 141 -1.17 -10.08 2.92
N SER A 142 -0.06 -9.79 3.60
CA SER A 142 -0.05 -9.20 4.95
C SER A 142 -0.75 -7.84 4.95
N SER A 143 -0.50 -7.04 3.91
CA SER A 143 -1.18 -5.76 3.69
C SER A 143 -1.30 -5.44 2.21
N ILE A 144 -2.21 -4.51 1.90
CA ILE A 144 -2.45 -4.01 0.55
C ILE A 144 -2.45 -2.50 0.58
N ASP A 145 -1.57 -1.88 -0.21
CA ASP A 145 -1.58 -0.44 -0.46
C ASP A 145 -2.29 -0.18 -1.79
N ILE A 146 -3.34 0.65 -1.76
CA ILE A 146 -4.06 1.04 -2.97
C ILE A 146 -4.02 2.56 -3.09
N ILE A 147 -3.55 3.04 -4.22
CA ILE A 147 -3.42 4.46 -4.50
C ILE A 147 -4.34 4.80 -5.66
N VAL A 148 -5.29 5.72 -5.40
CA VAL A 148 -6.27 6.18 -6.40
C VAL A 148 -5.96 7.61 -6.77
N THR A 149 -5.72 7.86 -8.07
CA THR A 149 -5.37 9.19 -8.60
C THR A 149 -6.29 9.58 -9.77
N SER A 150 -6.09 10.78 -10.29
CA SER A 150 -6.78 11.26 -11.49
C SER A 150 -8.30 11.14 -11.38
N GLN A 151 -8.86 11.56 -10.24
CA GLN A 151 -10.30 11.50 -9.96
C GLN A 151 -10.88 10.07 -10.04
N GLY A 152 -10.07 9.07 -9.68
CA GLY A 152 -10.47 7.66 -9.69
C GLY A 152 -10.28 6.95 -11.03
N ARG A 153 -9.58 7.55 -11.98
CA ARG A 153 -9.29 6.93 -13.28
C ARG A 153 -8.07 6.00 -13.25
N ARG A 154 -7.20 6.14 -12.24
CA ARG A 154 -6.00 5.32 -12.10
C ARG A 154 -5.94 4.74 -10.70
N ILE A 155 -5.75 3.44 -10.62
CA ILE A 155 -5.58 2.69 -9.38
C ILE A 155 -4.25 1.96 -9.49
N ARG A 156 -3.37 2.17 -8.50
CA ARG A 156 -2.16 1.40 -8.32
C ARG A 156 -2.32 0.57 -7.06
N THR A 157 -1.97 -0.69 -7.13
CA THR A 157 -2.03 -1.62 -6.00
C THR A 157 -0.67 -2.23 -5.74
N ILE A 158 -0.28 -2.31 -4.48
CA ILE A 158 0.92 -2.99 -4.01
C ILE A 158 0.46 -4.02 -3.00
N MET A 159 0.74 -5.29 -3.24
CA MET A 159 0.48 -6.39 -2.30
C MET A 159 1.77 -6.73 -1.58
N ASN A 160 1.75 -6.60 -0.26
CA ASN A 160 2.90 -6.87 0.59
C ASN A 160 2.67 -8.21 1.30
N TYR A 161 3.60 -9.15 1.19
CA TYR A 161 3.48 -10.50 1.77
C TYR A 161 4.35 -10.68 3.00
N ASP A 162 5.42 -9.91 3.13
CA ASP A 162 6.45 -10.08 4.16
C ASP A 162 6.36 -9.04 5.29
N GLU A 163 5.30 -8.22 5.31
CA GLU A 163 5.13 -7.23 6.37
C GLU A 163 4.72 -7.90 7.70
N ASN A 164 5.47 -7.61 8.74
CA ASN A 164 5.07 -7.98 10.09
C ASN A 164 4.04 -6.97 10.63
N ILE A 165 2.78 -7.34 10.60
CA ILE A 165 1.70 -6.48 11.08
C ILE A 165 1.72 -6.40 12.62
N GLY A 166 2.01 -7.50 13.32
CA GLY A 166 2.00 -7.55 14.79
C GLY A 166 0.73 -6.95 15.40
N ASP A 167 0.90 -6.01 16.32
CA ASP A 167 -0.23 -5.21 16.82
C ASP A 167 -0.69 -4.20 15.77
N SER A 168 -1.90 -4.38 15.27
CA SER A 168 -2.42 -3.57 14.16
C SER A 168 -2.56 -2.08 14.51
N SER A 169 -2.74 -1.72 15.78
CA SER A 169 -2.80 -0.33 16.22
C SER A 169 -1.42 0.33 16.15
N ILE A 170 -0.38 -0.36 16.62
CA ILE A 170 1.00 0.12 16.57
C ILE A 170 1.46 0.20 15.12
N TYR A 171 1.16 -0.83 14.32
CA TYR A 171 1.46 -0.85 12.91
C TYR A 171 0.86 0.36 12.18
N GLN A 172 -0.40 0.68 12.44
CA GLN A 172 -1.08 1.81 11.83
C GLN A 172 -0.50 3.16 12.27
N GLN A 173 -0.17 3.32 13.57
CA GLN A 173 0.48 4.54 14.05
C GLN A 173 1.83 4.76 13.36
N ASN A 174 2.64 3.71 13.26
CA ASN A 174 3.93 3.77 12.57
C ASN A 174 3.75 4.11 11.08
N TYR A 175 2.78 3.49 10.42
CA TYR A 175 2.45 3.79 9.03
C TYR A 175 2.07 5.26 8.84
N GLU A 176 1.23 5.81 9.72
CA GLU A 176 0.81 7.21 9.67
C GLU A 176 1.99 8.17 9.91
N GLN A 177 2.82 7.89 10.92
CA GLN A 177 3.98 8.72 11.22
C GLN A 177 5.01 8.76 10.10
N ILE A 178 5.23 7.62 9.45
CA ILE A 178 6.21 7.50 8.36
C ILE A 178 5.69 8.16 7.08
N ASN A 179 4.44 7.88 6.71
CA ASN A 179 3.91 8.28 5.40
C ASN A 179 3.20 9.64 5.41
N PHE A 180 2.65 10.06 6.56
CA PHE A 180 1.82 11.25 6.67
C PHE A 180 2.17 12.08 7.92
N PRO A 181 3.39 12.61 8.04
CA PRO A 181 3.83 13.34 9.24
C PRO A 181 3.00 14.60 9.53
N ASN A 182 2.29 15.14 8.54
CA ASN A 182 1.44 16.34 8.65
C ASN A 182 -0.06 15.98 8.52
N LEU A 183 -0.47 14.82 8.99
CA LEU A 183 -1.85 14.34 8.93
C LEU A 183 -2.79 15.24 9.74
N LYS A 184 -3.96 15.56 9.17
CA LYS A 184 -5.07 16.31 9.79
C LYS A 184 -6.31 15.47 10.00
#